data_3d4fa2dc5ee913fb227a271fcd360358
#
_entry.id   3d4fa2dc5ee913fb227a271fcd360358
#
_cell.length_a   1.000
_cell.length_b   1.000
_cell.length_c   1.000
_cell.angle_alpha   90.00
_cell.angle_beta   90.00
_cell.angle_gamma   90.00
#
_symmetry.space_group_name_H-M   'P 1'
#
loop_
_entity.id
_entity.type
_entity.pdbx_description
1 polymer ?
#
loop_
_entity_poly.entity_id
_entity_poly.type
_entity_poly.pdbx_seq_one_letter_code
_entity_poly.pdbx_strand_id
1 'polypeptide(L)'
;MEITSTASFLPYWDNIRARTVRVAEHIPPEDLEWRTGGGFSFGDVLRHLGSIERYMFAENARGLPSRYPGHGRELADGYAAVMTYLRTMHAEAVAIFMGLGPDELRALCTTPGGATLPVWKWLRAMVEHEVHHRGQLYLMLRIIGVPTPPLYGLTSEEVRDRSQPLDTAGYTQVE
;
A
#
# COMPACT_ATOMS: atom_id res chain seq x y z
N MET A 1 -6.71 16.33 -4.01
CA MET A 1 -8.10 16.05 -3.56
C MET A 1 -8.06 15.81 -2.06
N GLU A 2 -8.88 16.49 -1.28
CA GLU A 2 -9.00 16.39 0.16
C GLU A 2 -9.85 15.15 0.54
N ILE A 3 -9.45 14.41 1.58
CA ILE A 3 -10.29 13.38 2.19
C ILE A 3 -11.17 14.09 3.23
N THR A 4 -12.44 14.21 2.94
CA THR A 4 -13.41 14.92 3.79
C THR A 4 -14.25 14.00 4.68
N SER A 5 -14.19 12.68 4.44
CA SER A 5 -14.96 11.67 5.15
C SER A 5 -14.23 10.32 5.15
N THR A 6 -14.14 9.69 6.31
CA THR A 6 -13.63 8.31 6.46
C THR A 6 -14.59 7.30 5.83
N ALA A 7 -15.89 7.56 5.84
CA ALA A 7 -16.88 6.67 5.22
C ALA A 7 -16.66 6.49 3.71
N SER A 8 -16.18 7.53 3.01
CA SER A 8 -15.82 7.43 1.58
C SER A 8 -14.38 6.95 1.38
N PHE A 9 -13.47 7.26 2.29
CA PHE A 9 -12.06 6.90 2.19
C PHE A 9 -11.80 5.43 2.47
N LEU A 10 -12.42 4.85 3.50
CA LEU A 10 -12.10 3.48 3.94
C LEU A 10 -12.40 2.41 2.89
N PRO A 11 -13.54 2.41 2.17
CA PRO A 11 -13.75 1.45 1.09
C PRO A 11 -12.72 1.57 -0.04
N TYR A 12 -12.25 2.78 -0.33
CA TYR A 12 -11.17 3.00 -1.28
C TYR A 12 -9.84 2.43 -0.74
N TRP A 13 -9.52 2.66 0.53
CA TRP A 13 -8.33 2.15 1.18
C TRP A 13 -8.32 0.61 1.23
N ASP A 14 -9.44 -0.01 1.60
CA ASP A 14 -9.59 -1.47 1.58
C ASP A 14 -9.34 -2.06 0.19
N ASN A 15 -9.81 -1.40 -0.87
CA ASN A 15 -9.53 -1.80 -2.25
C ASN A 15 -8.04 -1.69 -2.61
N ILE A 16 -7.34 -0.68 -2.10
CA ILE A 16 -5.89 -0.54 -2.29
C ILE A 16 -5.15 -1.69 -1.60
N ARG A 17 -5.50 -1.97 -0.33
CA ARG A 17 -4.93 -3.07 0.46
C ARG A 17 -5.22 -4.44 -0.16
N ALA A 18 -6.44 -4.67 -0.63
CA ALA A 18 -6.82 -5.92 -1.30
C ALA A 18 -5.97 -6.20 -2.55
N ARG A 19 -5.56 -5.17 -3.29
CA ARG A 19 -4.62 -5.32 -4.41
C ARG A 19 -3.23 -5.74 -3.95
N THR A 20 -2.75 -5.21 -2.82
CA THR A 20 -1.46 -5.62 -2.23
C THR A 20 -1.52 -7.06 -1.74
N VAL A 21 -2.61 -7.45 -1.07
CA VAL A 21 -2.82 -8.83 -0.60
C VAL A 21 -2.82 -9.80 -1.79
N ARG A 22 -3.48 -9.47 -2.90
CA ARG A 22 -3.44 -10.32 -4.11
C ARG A 22 -2.02 -10.52 -4.65
N VAL A 23 -1.17 -9.49 -4.61
CA VAL A 23 0.24 -9.64 -5.00
C VAL A 23 0.98 -10.52 -4.00
N ALA A 24 0.76 -10.31 -2.70
CA ALA A 24 1.38 -11.08 -1.63
C ALA A 24 1.02 -12.58 -1.70
N GLU A 25 -0.20 -12.91 -2.12
CA GLU A 25 -0.68 -14.29 -2.29
C GLU A 25 0.03 -15.07 -3.42
N HIS A 26 0.80 -14.39 -4.27
CA HIS A 26 1.66 -15.02 -5.29
C HIS A 26 3.09 -15.27 -4.81
N ILE A 27 3.44 -14.82 -3.61
CA ILE A 27 4.79 -15.07 -3.06
C ILE A 27 4.88 -16.54 -2.65
N PRO A 28 5.83 -17.33 -3.20
CA PRO A 28 6.05 -18.68 -2.74
C PRO A 28 6.46 -18.64 -1.25
N PRO A 29 5.86 -19.48 -0.38
CA PRO A 29 6.19 -19.49 1.04
C PRO A 29 7.68 -19.67 1.34
N GLU A 30 8.39 -20.47 0.52
CA GLU A 30 9.83 -20.71 0.60
C GLU A 30 10.66 -19.48 0.26
N ASP A 31 10.14 -18.57 -0.57
CA ASP A 31 10.83 -17.35 -0.99
C ASP A 31 10.48 -16.13 -0.10
N LEU A 32 9.71 -16.31 0.97
CA LEU A 32 9.28 -15.20 1.82
C LEU A 32 10.44 -14.28 2.25
N GLU A 33 11.59 -14.85 2.55
CA GLU A 33 12.78 -14.09 2.98
C GLU A 33 13.78 -13.84 1.85
N TRP A 34 13.39 -14.14 0.60
CA TRP A 34 14.19 -13.78 -0.56
C TRP A 34 14.26 -12.26 -0.72
N ARG A 35 15.45 -11.76 -1.07
CA ARG A 35 15.70 -10.34 -1.31
C ARG A 35 16.67 -10.13 -2.46
N THR A 36 16.56 -9.00 -3.13
CA THR A 36 17.55 -8.60 -4.12
C THR A 36 18.58 -7.68 -3.47
N GLY A 37 19.84 -8.13 -3.41
CA GLY A 37 20.92 -7.34 -2.77
C GLY A 37 20.67 -7.09 -1.28
N GLY A 38 20.96 -5.88 -0.80
CA GLY A 38 20.82 -5.48 0.61
C GLY A 38 19.43 -4.90 0.99
N GLY A 39 18.43 -5.03 0.11
CA GLY A 39 17.10 -4.47 0.34
C GLY A 39 16.19 -5.35 1.20
N PHE A 40 14.92 -4.97 1.30
CA PHE A 40 13.88 -5.73 1.98
C PHE A 40 13.62 -7.07 1.30
N SER A 41 13.38 -8.12 2.10
CA SER A 41 12.76 -9.36 1.63
C SER A 41 11.26 -9.15 1.37
N PHE A 42 10.58 -10.15 0.75
CA PHE A 42 9.12 -10.13 0.67
C PHE A 42 8.49 -10.03 2.06
N GLY A 43 8.97 -10.84 3.01
CA GLY A 43 8.50 -10.81 4.39
C GLY A 43 8.72 -9.47 5.07
N ASP A 44 9.90 -8.85 4.86
CA ASP A 44 10.19 -7.51 5.40
C ASP A 44 9.21 -6.46 4.85
N VAL A 45 8.90 -6.48 3.55
CA VAL A 45 7.93 -5.54 2.94
C VAL A 45 6.55 -5.73 3.54
N LEU A 46 6.08 -6.97 3.71
CA LEU A 46 4.74 -7.23 4.24
C LEU A 46 4.63 -6.84 5.72
N ARG A 47 5.64 -7.17 6.54
CA ARG A 47 5.72 -6.76 7.95
C ARG A 47 5.80 -5.23 8.08
N HIS A 48 6.60 -4.59 7.22
CA HIS A 48 6.71 -3.14 7.14
C HIS A 48 5.36 -2.49 6.84
N LEU A 49 4.65 -2.94 5.81
CA LEU A 49 3.35 -2.39 5.44
C LEU A 49 2.32 -2.49 6.56
N GLY A 50 2.26 -3.63 7.26
CA GLY A 50 1.38 -3.79 8.42
C GLY A 50 1.78 -2.88 9.58
N SER A 51 3.06 -2.90 9.95
CA SER A 51 3.59 -2.13 11.07
C SER A 51 3.45 -0.63 10.88
N ILE A 52 3.81 -0.12 9.71
CA ILE A 52 3.84 1.32 9.47
C ILE A 52 2.43 1.91 9.38
N GLU A 53 1.47 1.17 8.79
CA GLU A 53 0.07 1.57 8.78
C GLU A 53 -0.46 1.72 10.21
N ARG A 54 -0.27 0.68 11.04
CA ARG A 54 -0.82 0.64 12.39
C ARG A 54 -0.08 1.57 13.36
N TYR A 55 1.25 1.54 13.39
CA TYR A 55 2.05 2.17 14.43
C TYR A 55 2.66 3.51 14.05
N MET A 56 2.51 3.93 12.80
CA MET A 56 2.92 5.26 12.36
C MET A 56 1.72 6.05 11.83
N PHE A 57 1.11 5.63 10.72
CA PHE A 57 0.03 6.41 10.11
C PHE A 57 -1.19 6.55 11.02
N ALA A 58 -1.63 5.47 11.65
CA ALA A 58 -2.79 5.50 12.54
C ALA A 58 -2.49 6.22 13.87
N GLU A 59 -1.29 6.07 14.44
CA GLU A 59 -0.92 6.81 15.66
C GLU A 59 -0.81 8.32 15.37
N ASN A 60 -0.13 8.71 14.31
CA ASN A 60 0.00 10.13 13.97
C ASN A 60 -1.36 10.77 13.63
N ALA A 61 -2.28 10.03 12.98
CA ALA A 61 -3.64 10.52 12.72
C ALA A 61 -4.44 10.83 13.99
N ARG A 62 -4.08 10.22 15.13
CA ARG A 62 -4.63 10.50 16.47
C ARG A 62 -3.87 11.60 17.22
N GLY A 63 -2.87 12.23 16.60
CA GLY A 63 -1.99 13.19 17.26
C GLY A 63 -0.92 12.56 18.18
N LEU A 64 -0.72 11.24 18.08
CA LEU A 64 0.27 10.52 18.87
C LEU A 64 1.58 10.33 18.09
N PRO A 65 2.74 10.20 18.76
CA PRO A 65 4.00 9.90 18.08
C PRO A 65 3.99 8.51 17.45
N SER A 66 4.78 8.32 16.40
CA SER A 66 5.01 7.00 15.80
C SER A 66 5.63 6.04 16.83
N ARG A 67 5.15 4.79 16.82
CA ARG A 67 5.69 3.67 17.59
C ARG A 67 6.13 2.52 16.68
N TYR A 68 6.50 2.85 15.44
CA TYR A 68 6.89 1.89 14.44
C TYR A 68 7.98 0.92 14.95
N PRO A 69 7.69 -0.40 15.05
CA PRO A 69 8.59 -1.39 15.66
C PRO A 69 9.63 -1.95 14.68
N GLY A 70 9.61 -1.53 13.40
CA GLY A 70 10.43 -2.13 12.36
C GLY A 70 9.66 -3.15 11.51
N HIS A 71 10.41 -4.08 10.90
CA HIS A 71 9.89 -5.06 9.93
C HIS A 71 10.55 -6.44 10.05
N GLY A 72 11.23 -6.70 11.17
CA GLY A 72 11.97 -7.94 11.39
C GLY A 72 11.07 -9.16 11.65
N ARG A 73 11.68 -10.33 11.63
CA ARG A 73 11.00 -11.64 11.80
C ARG A 73 10.38 -11.81 13.19
N GLU A 74 10.85 -11.04 14.18
CA GLU A 74 10.27 -11.00 15.53
C GLU A 74 8.82 -10.55 15.57
N LEU A 75 8.33 -9.84 14.54
CA LEU A 75 6.94 -9.42 14.44
C LEU A 75 6.02 -10.54 13.94
N ALA A 76 6.52 -11.32 13.00
CA ALA A 76 5.83 -12.49 12.45
C ALA A 76 6.84 -13.32 11.66
N ASP A 77 6.96 -14.61 11.95
CA ASP A 77 7.86 -15.54 11.24
C ASP A 77 7.07 -16.60 10.47
N GLY A 78 7.47 -16.80 9.22
CA GLY A 78 6.80 -17.69 8.26
C GLY A 78 5.59 -17.06 7.57
N TYR A 79 5.30 -17.55 6.36
CA TYR A 79 4.33 -16.96 5.43
C TYR A 79 2.93 -16.75 6.05
N ALA A 80 2.38 -17.79 6.68
CA ALA A 80 1.03 -17.70 7.27
C ALA A 80 0.95 -16.65 8.39
N ALA A 81 1.98 -16.56 9.24
CA ALA A 81 2.06 -15.58 10.32
C ALA A 81 2.18 -14.16 9.75
N VAL A 82 3.00 -13.96 8.72
CA VAL A 82 3.20 -12.65 8.06
C VAL A 82 1.90 -12.17 7.39
N MET A 83 1.20 -13.05 6.69
CA MET A 83 -0.10 -12.71 6.08
C MET A 83 -1.18 -12.39 7.13
N THR A 84 -1.19 -13.13 8.24
CA THR A 84 -2.08 -12.84 9.37
C THR A 84 -1.73 -11.50 10.00
N TYR A 85 -0.45 -11.22 10.24
CA TYR A 85 0.03 -9.96 10.78
C TYR A 85 -0.39 -8.77 9.91
N LEU A 86 -0.16 -8.84 8.60
CA LEU A 86 -0.56 -7.81 7.65
C LEU A 86 -2.06 -7.48 7.75
N ARG A 87 -2.91 -8.52 7.78
CA ARG A 87 -4.36 -8.35 7.88
C ARG A 87 -4.81 -7.80 9.23
N THR A 88 -4.20 -8.27 10.32
CA THR A 88 -4.52 -7.81 11.68
C THR A 88 -4.17 -6.34 11.87
N MET A 89 -2.97 -5.94 11.45
CA MET A 89 -2.52 -4.53 11.55
C MET A 89 -3.41 -3.60 10.72
N HIS A 90 -3.81 -4.05 9.53
CA HIS A 90 -4.77 -3.30 8.71
C HIS A 90 -6.12 -3.13 9.42
N ALA A 91 -6.70 -4.21 9.95
CA ALA A 91 -7.98 -4.14 10.65
C ALA A 91 -7.93 -3.20 11.87
N GLU A 92 -6.84 -3.24 12.64
CA GLU A 92 -6.64 -2.32 13.78
C GLU A 92 -6.50 -0.85 13.33
N ALA A 93 -5.79 -0.59 12.24
CA ALA A 93 -5.64 0.76 11.70
C ALA A 93 -6.98 1.30 11.17
N VAL A 94 -7.73 0.48 10.43
CA VAL A 94 -9.08 0.82 9.95
C VAL A 94 -10.02 1.15 11.12
N ALA A 95 -10.00 0.38 12.20
CA ALA A 95 -10.79 0.67 13.41
C ALA A 95 -10.45 2.04 14.01
N ILE A 96 -9.18 2.43 13.98
CA ILE A 96 -8.75 3.77 14.41
C ILE A 96 -9.28 4.85 13.45
N PHE A 97 -9.12 4.65 12.14
CA PHE A 97 -9.55 5.61 11.13
C PHE A 97 -11.07 5.81 11.13
N MET A 98 -11.85 4.76 11.41
CA MET A 98 -13.32 4.85 11.55
C MET A 98 -13.74 5.86 12.62
N GLY A 99 -12.92 6.07 13.64
CA GLY A 99 -13.17 7.05 14.69
C GLY A 99 -12.84 8.49 14.34
N LEU A 100 -12.26 8.77 13.15
CA LEU A 100 -11.89 10.13 12.73
C LEU A 100 -13.07 10.80 12.04
N GLY A 101 -13.55 11.91 12.63
CA GLY A 101 -14.53 12.79 12.03
C GLY A 101 -13.91 13.84 11.10
N PRO A 102 -14.75 14.73 10.53
CA PRO A 102 -14.26 15.78 9.62
C PRO A 102 -13.28 16.76 10.27
N ASP A 103 -13.40 17.00 11.58
CA ASP A 103 -12.50 17.91 12.28
C ASP A 103 -11.14 17.27 12.54
N GLU A 104 -11.10 15.99 12.94
CA GLU A 104 -9.87 15.22 13.08
C GLU A 104 -9.14 15.06 11.74
N LEU A 105 -9.87 14.88 10.64
CA LEU A 105 -9.25 14.82 9.30
C LEU A 105 -8.58 16.14 8.91
N ARG A 106 -9.09 17.28 9.34
CA ARG A 106 -8.48 18.61 9.12
C ARG A 106 -7.44 19.00 10.15
N ALA A 107 -7.46 18.35 11.32
CA ALA A 107 -6.48 18.59 12.37
C ALA A 107 -5.05 18.34 11.87
N LEU A 108 -4.09 19.03 12.48
CA LEU A 108 -2.68 18.85 12.15
C LEU A 108 -2.09 17.66 12.91
N CYS A 109 -1.34 16.82 12.21
CA CYS A 109 -0.49 15.79 12.81
C CYS A 109 0.98 16.07 12.50
N THR A 110 1.87 15.54 13.34
CA THR A 110 3.32 15.63 13.13
C THR A 110 3.86 14.31 12.67
N THR A 111 4.56 14.32 11.53
CA THR A 111 5.21 13.13 10.97
C THR A 111 6.48 12.78 11.74
N PRO A 112 7.03 11.56 11.65
CA PRO A 112 8.31 11.21 12.26
C PRO A 112 9.48 12.08 11.82
N GLY A 113 9.42 12.66 10.60
CA GLY A 113 10.41 13.61 10.10
C GLY A 113 10.23 15.05 10.60
N GLY A 114 9.27 15.30 11.51
CA GLY A 114 9.02 16.63 12.09
C GLY A 114 8.13 17.55 11.25
N ALA A 115 7.68 17.12 10.07
CA ALA A 115 6.76 17.92 9.28
C ALA A 115 5.35 17.89 9.89
N THR A 116 4.67 19.05 9.88
CA THR A 116 3.29 19.20 10.35
C THR A 116 2.36 19.39 9.14
N LEU A 117 1.30 18.58 9.06
CA LEU A 117 0.34 18.61 7.95
C LEU A 117 -1.03 18.08 8.39
N PRO A 118 -2.11 18.40 7.65
CA PRO A 118 -3.43 17.86 7.95
C PRO A 118 -3.48 16.33 7.85
N VAL A 119 -4.23 15.69 8.75
CA VAL A 119 -4.42 14.22 8.80
C VAL A 119 -4.87 13.67 7.45
N TRP A 120 -5.83 14.32 6.76
CA TRP A 120 -6.27 13.87 5.43
C TRP A 120 -5.12 13.78 4.42
N LYS A 121 -4.14 14.68 4.49
CA LYS A 121 -2.95 14.65 3.63
C LYS A 121 -2.00 13.52 4.03
N TRP A 122 -1.91 13.23 5.32
CA TRP A 122 -1.15 12.10 5.85
C TRP A 122 -1.72 10.76 5.39
N LEU A 123 -3.06 10.60 5.40
CA LEU A 123 -3.73 9.41 4.88
C LEU A 123 -3.50 9.22 3.37
N ARG A 124 -3.39 10.31 2.59
CA ARG A 124 -2.99 10.20 1.19
C ARG A 124 -1.56 9.70 1.03
N ALA A 125 -0.62 10.20 1.83
CA ALA A 125 0.76 9.71 1.84
C ALA A 125 0.81 8.21 2.17
N MET A 126 -0.06 7.72 3.06
CA MET A 126 -0.19 6.29 3.36
C MET A 126 -0.58 5.48 2.10
N VAL A 127 -1.53 5.96 1.32
CA VAL A 127 -1.92 5.30 0.05
C VAL A 127 -0.74 5.26 -0.93
N GLU A 128 -0.02 6.37 -1.08
CA GLU A 128 1.15 6.45 -1.97
C GLU A 128 2.27 5.49 -1.52
N HIS A 129 2.51 5.40 -0.21
CA HIS A 129 3.45 4.48 0.40
C HIS A 129 3.09 3.01 0.13
N GLU A 130 1.81 2.64 0.28
CA GLU A 130 1.31 1.30 -0.02
C GLU A 130 1.53 0.94 -1.50
N VAL A 131 1.20 1.86 -2.41
CA VAL A 131 1.37 1.66 -3.85
C VAL A 131 2.84 1.48 -4.22
N HIS A 132 3.75 2.25 -3.58
CA HIS A 132 5.18 2.13 -3.77
C HIS A 132 5.68 0.72 -3.41
N HIS A 133 5.36 0.24 -2.22
CA HIS A 133 5.81 -1.09 -1.76
C HIS A 133 5.12 -2.24 -2.52
N ARG A 134 3.86 -2.09 -2.93
CA ARG A 134 3.22 -3.05 -3.82
C ARG A 134 3.95 -3.16 -5.16
N GLY A 135 4.39 -2.04 -5.73
CA GLY A 135 5.23 -2.03 -6.93
C GLY A 135 6.55 -2.77 -6.72
N GLN A 136 7.15 -2.63 -5.55
CA GLN A 136 8.35 -3.36 -5.17
C GLN A 136 8.10 -4.87 -5.11
N LEU A 137 7.05 -5.33 -4.42
CA LEU A 137 6.65 -6.76 -4.39
C LEU A 137 6.42 -7.30 -5.81
N TYR A 138 5.75 -6.54 -6.64
CA TYR A 138 5.45 -6.91 -8.03
C TYR A 138 6.73 -7.11 -8.85
N LEU A 139 7.69 -6.19 -8.72
CA LEU A 139 8.99 -6.31 -9.37
C LEU A 139 9.79 -7.51 -8.84
N MET A 140 9.80 -7.73 -7.53
CA MET A 140 10.51 -8.86 -6.91
C MET A 140 9.97 -10.20 -7.41
N LEU A 141 8.64 -10.38 -7.50
CA LEU A 141 8.03 -11.58 -8.07
C LEU A 141 8.50 -11.84 -9.50
N ARG A 142 8.53 -10.79 -10.33
CA ARG A 142 9.03 -10.92 -11.72
C ARG A 142 10.51 -11.32 -11.79
N ILE A 143 11.33 -10.83 -10.88
CA ILE A 143 12.77 -11.18 -10.82
C ILE A 143 12.96 -12.67 -10.52
N ILE A 144 12.13 -13.25 -9.65
CA ILE A 144 12.19 -14.69 -9.34
C ILE A 144 11.36 -15.56 -10.32
N GLY A 145 10.83 -14.97 -11.38
CA GLY A 145 10.10 -15.69 -12.43
C GLY A 145 8.66 -16.08 -12.07
N VAL A 146 8.08 -15.52 -11.01
CA VAL A 146 6.70 -15.79 -10.61
C VAL A 146 5.74 -14.88 -11.39
N PRO A 147 4.69 -15.44 -12.05
CA PRO A 147 3.68 -14.64 -12.73
C PRO A 147 2.96 -13.69 -11.77
N THR A 148 2.83 -12.44 -12.19
CA THR A 148 2.17 -11.40 -11.38
C THR A 148 0.70 -11.24 -11.80
N PRO A 149 -0.24 -11.04 -10.85
CA PRO A 149 -1.65 -10.87 -11.18
C PRO A 149 -1.92 -9.52 -11.83
N PRO A 150 -2.88 -9.42 -12.77
CA PRO A 150 -3.32 -8.12 -13.28
C PRO A 150 -4.04 -7.35 -12.16
N LEU A 151 -3.47 -6.21 -11.75
CA LEU A 151 -3.96 -5.43 -10.60
C LEU A 151 -5.28 -4.69 -10.90
N TYR A 152 -5.52 -4.38 -12.17
CA TYR A 152 -6.66 -3.59 -12.61
C TYR A 152 -7.61 -4.38 -13.53
N GLY A 153 -7.50 -5.71 -13.48
CA GLY A 153 -8.38 -6.64 -14.17
C GLY A 153 -7.91 -7.06 -15.56
N LEU A 154 -7.06 -6.30 -16.24
CA LEU A 154 -6.51 -6.60 -17.56
C LEU A 154 -5.00 -6.43 -17.59
N THR A 155 -4.31 -7.22 -18.42
CA THR A 155 -2.92 -6.97 -18.79
C THR A 155 -2.82 -5.85 -19.82
N SER A 156 -1.62 -5.34 -20.06
CA SER A 156 -1.36 -4.33 -21.09
C SER A 156 -1.75 -4.82 -22.49
N GLU A 157 -1.49 -6.08 -22.77
CA GLU A 157 -1.81 -6.74 -24.03
C GLU A 157 -3.33 -6.84 -24.23
N GLU A 158 -4.06 -7.27 -23.19
CA GLU A 158 -5.52 -7.32 -23.22
C GLU A 158 -6.16 -5.93 -23.36
N VAL A 159 -5.58 -4.90 -22.73
CA VAL A 159 -6.03 -3.52 -22.91
C VAL A 159 -5.82 -3.07 -24.34
N ARG A 160 -4.64 -3.32 -24.92
CA ARG A 160 -4.35 -3.00 -26.33
C ARG A 160 -5.35 -3.68 -27.28
N ASP A 161 -5.59 -4.97 -27.06
CA ASP A 161 -6.42 -5.78 -27.97
C ASP A 161 -7.92 -5.39 -27.90
N ARG A 162 -8.35 -4.78 -26.78
CA ARG A 162 -9.71 -4.27 -26.58
C ARG A 162 -9.86 -2.77 -26.87
N SER A 163 -8.75 -2.06 -27.09
CA SER A 163 -8.77 -0.63 -27.39
C SER A 163 -9.15 -0.38 -28.85
N GLN A 164 -9.86 0.72 -29.10
CA GLN A 164 -10.12 1.17 -30.47
C GLN A 164 -8.80 1.57 -31.12
N PRO A 165 -8.61 1.27 -32.43
CA PRO A 165 -7.47 1.79 -33.19
C PRO A 165 -7.39 3.31 -33.08
N LEU A 166 -6.17 3.84 -32.99
CA LEU A 166 -5.97 5.29 -33.10
C LEU A 166 -6.42 5.74 -34.50
N ASP A 167 -7.39 6.64 -34.57
CA ASP A 167 -7.74 7.31 -35.81
C ASP A 167 -6.64 8.32 -36.14
N THR A 168 -5.70 7.93 -37.00
CA THR A 168 -4.55 8.76 -37.41
C THR A 168 -4.95 9.87 -38.37
N ALA A 169 -6.20 9.92 -38.81
CA ALA A 169 -6.68 10.92 -39.78
C ALA A 169 -6.75 12.35 -39.20
N GLY A 170 -6.62 12.52 -37.89
CA GLY A 170 -6.70 13.83 -37.22
C GLY A 170 -5.37 14.46 -36.74
N TYR A 171 -4.26 13.75 -36.83
CA TYR A 171 -2.94 14.31 -36.47
C TYR A 171 -2.26 14.91 -37.69
N THR A 172 -2.65 16.12 -38.05
CA THR A 172 -1.81 16.97 -38.94
C THR A 172 -0.58 17.33 -38.13
N GLN A 173 0.60 16.93 -38.60
CA GLN A 173 1.88 17.39 -38.06
C GLN A 173 1.89 18.91 -38.17
N VAL A 174 1.95 19.62 -37.03
CA VAL A 174 2.30 21.04 -37.01
C VAL A 174 3.79 21.10 -37.19
N GLU A 175 4.23 21.56 -38.40
CA GLU A 175 5.63 21.92 -38.70
C GLU A 175 6.10 23.10 -37.85
#